data_5a0c340fd851c0750518a79d8da2e278
#
_entry.id   5a0c340fd851c0750518a79d8da2e278
#
_cell.length_a   1.000
_cell.length_b   1.000
_cell.length_c   1.000
_cell.angle_alpha   90.00
_cell.angle_beta   90.00
_cell.angle_gamma   90.00
#
_symmetry.space_group_name_H-M   'P 1'
#
loop_
_entity.id
_entity.type
_entity.pdbx_description
1 polymer ?
#
loop_
_entity_poly.entity_id
_entity_poly.type
_entity_poly.pdbx_seq_one_letter_code
_entity_poly.pdbx_strand_id
1 'polypeptide(L)'
;MNARRRGVWAVLLLAAGTAGAAPVLIDHRNVDVTRLTLPQIERAKASLHIAYGHTSHGSQLTDGMSGLVDFANGGGQGLALPENAFAWNQSGSDGALDLRDYALCDDVGYYPAWVDCTSNYLSDPAHSNVNVILWSWCGQMDDKYEAGTLTNEYLAPMAALERHFPHVAFVYMTGHVDIEDDADNKAACAAIRAWCATNDRILY
;
A
#
# COMPACT_ATOMS: atom_id res chain seq x y z
N MET A 1 12.27 -33.06 -20.14
CA MET A 1 11.36 -32.02 -20.66
C MET A 1 11.00 -31.09 -19.49
N ASN A 2 11.70 -29.98 -19.35
CA ASN A 2 11.51 -29.06 -18.23
C ASN A 2 10.55 -27.94 -18.65
N ALA A 3 9.34 -27.98 -18.13
CA ALA A 3 8.39 -26.89 -18.28
C ALA A 3 8.83 -25.70 -17.39
N ARG A 4 9.42 -24.71 -18.01
CA ARG A 4 9.70 -23.41 -17.37
C ARG A 4 8.36 -22.73 -17.07
N ARG A 5 8.00 -22.69 -15.80
CA ARG A 5 6.90 -21.83 -15.32
C ARG A 5 7.32 -20.37 -15.53
N ARG A 6 6.70 -19.72 -16.50
CA ARG A 6 6.81 -18.28 -16.71
C ARG A 6 6.03 -17.60 -15.58
N GLY A 7 6.74 -17.08 -14.59
CA GLY A 7 6.15 -16.21 -13.57
C GLY A 7 5.72 -14.91 -14.25
N VAL A 8 4.41 -14.65 -14.23
CA VAL A 8 3.82 -13.39 -14.70
C VAL A 8 4.13 -12.33 -13.66
N TRP A 9 4.90 -11.34 -14.05
CA TRP A 9 5.24 -10.17 -13.24
C TRP A 9 4.11 -9.17 -13.29
N ALA A 10 3.43 -8.96 -12.19
CA ALA A 10 2.57 -7.80 -12.03
C ALA A 10 3.45 -6.57 -11.72
N VAL A 11 3.95 -5.92 -12.74
CA VAL A 11 4.29 -4.50 -12.62
C VAL A 11 2.96 -3.80 -12.41
N LEU A 12 2.79 -3.07 -11.32
CA LEU A 12 1.62 -2.23 -11.10
C LEU A 12 1.54 -1.18 -12.23
N LEU A 13 1.00 -1.58 -13.36
CA LEU A 13 0.42 -0.66 -14.32
C LEU A 13 -0.98 -0.38 -13.79
N LEU A 14 -1.12 0.66 -12.98
CA LEU A 14 -2.41 1.25 -12.68
C LEU A 14 -2.99 1.79 -14.01
N ALA A 15 -3.55 0.88 -14.79
CA ALA A 15 -4.42 1.27 -15.88
C ALA A 15 -5.74 1.70 -15.25
N ALA A 16 -6.10 2.96 -15.46
CA ALA A 16 -7.41 3.48 -15.10
C ALA A 16 -8.52 2.51 -15.52
N GLY A 17 -9.30 2.08 -14.55
CA GLY A 17 -10.63 1.52 -14.61
C GLY A 17 -11.01 0.66 -15.82
N THR A 18 -10.84 -0.67 -15.72
CA THR A 18 -11.75 -1.60 -16.36
C THR A 18 -12.25 -2.59 -15.32
N ALA A 19 -13.56 -2.75 -15.22
CA ALA A 19 -14.19 -3.78 -14.41
C ALA A 19 -13.60 -5.16 -14.79
N GLY A 20 -12.94 -5.84 -13.82
CA GLY A 20 -12.44 -7.19 -14.01
C GLY A 20 -10.92 -7.40 -13.94
N ALA A 21 -10.16 -6.48 -13.39
CA ALA A 21 -8.75 -6.76 -13.09
C ALA A 21 -8.66 -7.81 -11.96
N ALA A 22 -7.79 -8.82 -12.12
CA ALA A 22 -7.57 -9.80 -11.07
C ALA A 22 -6.99 -9.13 -9.81
N PRO A 23 -7.29 -9.66 -8.60
CA PRO A 23 -6.77 -9.09 -7.36
C PRO A 23 -5.25 -9.06 -7.37
N VAL A 24 -4.68 -7.96 -6.89
CA VAL A 24 -3.23 -7.82 -6.73
C VAL A 24 -2.91 -8.05 -5.25
N LEU A 25 -2.36 -9.22 -4.95
CA LEU A 25 -1.95 -9.58 -3.60
C LEU A 25 -0.43 -9.51 -3.50
N ILE A 26 0.06 -8.62 -2.63
CA ILE A 26 1.48 -8.45 -2.34
C ILE A 26 1.76 -9.06 -0.97
N ASP A 27 2.67 -10.00 -0.89
CA ASP A 27 3.04 -10.70 0.33
C ASP A 27 4.56 -11.00 0.34
N HIS A 28 5.00 -11.76 1.34
CA HIS A 28 6.41 -12.15 1.50
C HIS A 28 7.07 -12.78 0.26
N ARG A 29 6.29 -13.20 -0.74
CA ARG A 29 6.79 -13.76 -2.01
C ARG A 29 7.11 -12.68 -3.05
N ASN A 30 6.72 -11.44 -2.78
CA ASN A 30 6.87 -10.30 -3.68
C ASN A 30 7.93 -9.30 -3.21
N VAL A 31 8.58 -9.54 -2.05
CA VAL A 31 9.53 -8.61 -1.42
C VAL A 31 10.98 -8.77 -1.88
N ASP A 32 11.22 -9.50 -2.96
CA ASP A 32 12.56 -9.73 -3.50
C ASP A 32 13.01 -8.53 -4.36
N VAL A 33 13.78 -7.63 -3.77
CA VAL A 33 14.27 -6.40 -4.42
C VAL A 33 15.18 -6.71 -5.63
N THR A 34 15.81 -7.90 -5.68
CA THR A 34 16.69 -8.29 -6.80
C THR A 34 15.93 -8.49 -8.11
N ARG A 35 14.62 -8.55 -8.01
CA ARG A 35 13.72 -8.75 -9.16
C ARG A 35 13.25 -7.45 -9.78
N LEU A 36 13.55 -6.31 -9.17
CA LEU A 36 13.23 -5.00 -9.70
C LEU A 36 14.35 -4.53 -10.64
N THR A 37 13.94 -4.01 -11.76
CA THR A 37 14.85 -3.34 -12.69
C THR A 37 14.76 -1.83 -12.54
N LEU A 38 15.85 -1.12 -12.77
CA LEU A 38 15.85 0.35 -12.70
C LEU A 38 14.75 0.99 -13.58
N PRO A 39 14.48 0.54 -14.82
CA PRO A 39 13.36 1.08 -15.60
C PRO A 39 11.97 0.85 -14.98
N GLN A 40 11.79 -0.21 -14.17
CA GLN A 40 10.53 -0.42 -13.45
C GLN A 40 10.39 0.55 -12.28
N ILE A 41 11.47 0.77 -11.54
CA ILE A 41 11.53 1.73 -10.44
C ILE A 41 11.24 3.15 -10.96
N GLU A 42 11.95 3.58 -12.01
CA GLU A 42 11.76 4.90 -12.62
C GLU A 42 10.33 5.11 -13.16
N ARG A 43 9.73 4.06 -13.73
CA ARG A 43 8.33 4.11 -14.17
C ARG A 43 7.36 4.27 -12.98
N ALA A 44 7.59 3.56 -11.88
CA ALA A 44 6.80 3.71 -10.66
C ALA A 44 6.89 5.14 -10.14
N LYS A 45 8.09 5.71 -10.04
CA LYS A 45 8.32 7.10 -9.61
C LYS A 45 7.63 8.12 -10.52
N ALA A 46 7.57 7.85 -11.83
CA ALA A 46 6.95 8.75 -12.79
C ALA A 46 5.41 8.66 -12.85
N SER A 47 4.81 7.58 -12.30
CA SER A 47 3.38 7.32 -12.48
C SER A 47 2.59 7.23 -11.17
N LEU A 48 3.24 7.01 -10.03
CA LEU A 48 2.57 6.87 -8.76
C LEU A 48 2.62 8.19 -7.97
N HIS A 49 1.44 8.62 -7.53
CA HIS A 49 1.22 9.76 -6.65
C HIS A 49 0.46 9.27 -5.43
N ILE A 50 1.20 8.96 -4.37
CA ILE A 50 0.71 8.20 -3.24
C ILE A 50 0.41 9.13 -2.07
N ALA A 51 -0.81 9.09 -1.53
CA ALA A 51 -1.11 9.67 -0.24
C ALA A 51 -1.16 8.54 0.81
N TYR A 52 -0.32 8.67 1.83
CA TYR A 52 -0.15 7.68 2.87
C TYR A 52 -0.61 8.23 4.22
N GLY A 53 -1.67 7.59 4.75
CA GLY A 53 -2.21 7.87 6.08
C GLY A 53 -1.70 6.84 7.07
N HIS A 54 -1.11 7.33 8.15
CA HIS A 54 -0.62 6.49 9.24
C HIS A 54 -0.30 7.31 10.49
N THR A 55 -0.12 6.58 11.58
CA THR A 55 0.51 7.07 12.80
C THR A 55 1.58 6.06 13.23
N SER A 56 2.39 6.38 14.21
CA SER A 56 3.34 5.48 14.90
C SER A 56 4.01 4.43 13.97
N HIS A 57 3.58 3.17 14.03
CA HIS A 57 4.18 2.04 13.30
C HIS A 57 4.20 2.20 11.77
N GLY A 58 3.32 3.02 11.22
CA GLY A 58 3.29 3.28 9.78
C GLY A 58 4.58 3.92 9.24
N SER A 59 5.33 4.65 10.07
CA SER A 59 6.63 5.22 9.70
C SER A 59 7.65 4.16 9.26
N GLN A 60 7.49 2.89 9.66
CA GLN A 60 8.37 1.79 9.26
C GLN A 60 8.42 1.61 7.73
N LEU A 61 7.35 1.97 7.01
CA LEU A 61 7.34 1.91 5.55
C LEU A 61 8.28 2.97 4.96
N THR A 62 8.15 4.21 5.38
CA THR A 62 8.98 5.33 4.88
C THR A 62 10.42 5.26 5.36
N ASP A 63 10.65 4.78 6.60
CA ASP A 63 11.98 4.45 7.10
C ASP A 63 12.64 3.34 6.28
N GLY A 64 11.87 2.28 5.96
CA GLY A 64 12.31 1.19 5.10
C GLY A 64 12.67 1.69 3.68
N MET A 65 11.86 2.56 3.11
CA MET A 65 12.15 3.18 1.80
C MET A 65 13.46 3.97 1.84
N SER A 66 13.73 4.69 2.91
CA SER A 66 14.95 5.48 3.07
C SER A 66 16.23 4.62 3.15
N GLY A 67 16.13 3.40 3.69
CA GLY A 67 17.25 2.44 3.77
C GLY A 67 17.35 1.47 2.59
N LEU A 68 16.39 1.48 1.66
CA LEU A 68 16.23 0.40 0.68
C LEU A 68 17.37 0.33 -0.35
N VAL A 69 17.96 1.47 -0.74
CA VAL A 69 19.08 1.49 -1.68
C VAL A 69 20.35 0.89 -1.07
N ASP A 70 20.62 1.19 0.20
CA ASP A 70 21.76 0.62 0.93
C ASP A 70 21.61 -0.89 1.10
N PHE A 71 20.41 -1.36 1.42
CA PHE A 71 20.09 -2.77 1.47
C PHE A 71 20.27 -3.44 0.08
N ALA A 72 19.75 -2.83 -0.98
CA ALA A 72 19.83 -3.37 -2.33
C ALA A 72 21.28 -3.47 -2.84
N ASN A 73 22.12 -2.49 -2.50
CA ASN A 73 23.51 -2.44 -2.97
C ASN A 73 24.48 -3.16 -2.03
N GLY A 74 24.34 -2.97 -0.72
CA GLY A 74 25.29 -3.43 0.29
C GLY A 74 24.80 -4.55 1.20
N GLY A 75 23.50 -4.78 1.30
CA GLY A 75 22.89 -5.77 2.21
C GLY A 75 22.98 -7.23 1.75
N GLY A 76 23.95 -7.56 0.89
CA GLY A 76 24.13 -8.91 0.35
C GLY A 76 23.44 -9.14 -1.01
N GLN A 77 22.73 -8.16 -1.55
CA GLN A 77 22.04 -8.25 -2.84
C GLN A 77 22.94 -7.81 -4.01
N GLY A 78 23.82 -6.82 -3.82
CA GLY A 78 24.84 -6.40 -4.78
C GLY A 78 24.30 -5.83 -6.09
N LEU A 79 23.18 -5.08 -6.06
CA LEU A 79 22.50 -4.64 -7.28
C LEU A 79 23.14 -3.45 -7.98
N ALA A 80 24.01 -2.69 -7.32
CA ALA A 80 24.65 -1.49 -7.85
C ALA A 80 23.66 -0.46 -8.44
N LEU A 81 22.54 -0.23 -7.76
CA LEU A 81 21.54 0.79 -8.12
C LEU A 81 22.07 2.20 -7.82
N PRO A 82 21.63 3.23 -8.58
CA PRO A 82 21.89 4.63 -8.23
C PRO A 82 21.40 4.95 -6.80
N GLU A 83 22.10 5.83 -6.09
CA GLU A 83 21.74 6.23 -4.72
C GLU A 83 20.31 6.75 -4.59
N ASN A 84 19.80 7.42 -5.62
CA ASN A 84 18.43 7.94 -5.66
C ASN A 84 17.39 6.97 -6.22
N ALA A 85 17.72 5.70 -6.44
CA ALA A 85 16.79 4.73 -7.05
C ALA A 85 15.45 4.67 -6.32
N PHE A 86 15.48 4.60 -4.99
CA PHE A 86 14.28 4.55 -4.15
C PHE A 86 13.98 5.87 -3.43
N ALA A 87 14.53 6.99 -3.93
CA ALA A 87 14.26 8.30 -3.35
C ALA A 87 12.76 8.64 -3.45
N TRP A 88 12.25 9.22 -2.39
CA TRP A 88 10.88 9.70 -2.28
C TRP A 88 10.83 11.08 -1.61
N ASN A 89 9.79 11.85 -1.91
CA ASN A 89 9.47 13.10 -1.20
C ASN A 89 7.98 13.43 -1.38
N GLN A 90 7.53 14.49 -0.71
CA GLN A 90 6.12 14.90 -0.65
C GLN A 90 5.53 15.40 -1.98
N SER A 91 6.32 15.46 -3.05
CA SER A 91 5.90 16.10 -4.32
C SER A 91 6.38 15.38 -5.58
N GLY A 92 7.20 14.35 -5.46
CA GLY A 92 7.84 13.70 -6.61
C GLY A 92 8.86 14.57 -7.33
N SER A 93 9.31 15.68 -6.71
CA SER A 93 10.32 16.54 -7.31
C SER A 93 11.68 15.85 -7.41
N ASP A 94 12.55 16.35 -8.29
CA ASP A 94 13.93 15.88 -8.50
C ASP A 94 14.03 14.38 -8.83
N GLY A 95 13.00 13.83 -9.48
CA GLY A 95 12.94 12.42 -9.86
C GLY A 95 12.72 11.45 -8.70
N ALA A 96 12.23 11.93 -7.56
CA ALA A 96 11.79 11.12 -6.45
C ALA A 96 10.37 10.56 -6.67
N LEU A 97 9.98 9.54 -5.92
CA LEU A 97 8.60 9.09 -5.84
C LEU A 97 7.75 10.15 -5.11
N ASP A 98 6.59 10.53 -5.66
CA ASP A 98 5.58 11.31 -4.95
C ASP A 98 4.90 10.41 -3.91
N LEU A 99 5.47 10.38 -2.72
CA LEU A 99 4.94 9.68 -1.55
C LEU A 99 4.70 10.69 -0.44
N ARG A 100 3.43 11.08 -0.30
CA ARG A 100 2.99 12.08 0.68
C ARG A 100 2.77 11.41 2.01
N ASP A 101 3.82 11.40 2.80
CA ASP A 101 3.87 10.85 4.14
C ASP A 101 3.04 11.69 5.11
N TYR A 102 2.29 11.07 6.01
CA TYR A 102 1.31 11.74 6.89
C TYR A 102 0.30 12.63 6.12
N ALA A 103 -0.06 12.23 4.90
CA ALA A 103 -0.95 13.02 4.05
C ALA A 103 -2.40 13.08 4.56
N LEU A 104 -2.80 12.07 5.31
CA LEU A 104 -4.16 11.91 5.79
C LEU A 104 -4.20 12.08 7.32
N CYS A 105 -5.38 12.41 7.85
CA CYS A 105 -5.54 12.68 9.26
C CYS A 105 -5.65 11.40 10.09
N ASP A 106 -5.13 11.43 11.29
CA ASP A 106 -5.28 10.40 12.33
C ASP A 106 -4.86 8.98 11.88
N ASP A 107 -5.67 8.00 12.18
CA ASP A 107 -5.42 6.58 12.06
C ASP A 107 -6.63 5.87 11.44
N VAL A 108 -6.39 4.85 10.63
CA VAL A 108 -7.45 4.04 10.01
C VAL A 108 -8.34 3.33 11.03
N GLY A 109 -7.87 3.17 12.26
CA GLY A 109 -8.66 2.63 13.38
C GLY A 109 -9.82 3.52 13.84
N TYR A 110 -9.84 4.80 13.50
CA TYR A 110 -10.87 5.75 13.95
C TYR A 110 -11.97 5.96 12.90
N TYR A 111 -12.91 5.03 12.83
CA TYR A 111 -14.11 5.17 12.00
C TYR A 111 -15.15 6.07 12.66
N PRO A 112 -15.84 6.99 11.95
CA PRO A 112 -15.74 7.25 10.49
C PRO A 112 -14.69 8.28 10.10
N ALA A 113 -13.93 8.85 11.03
CA ALA A 113 -13.05 10.00 10.79
C ALA A 113 -12.05 9.77 9.64
N TRP A 114 -11.42 8.60 9.54
CA TRP A 114 -10.50 8.28 8.46
C TRP A 114 -11.16 8.28 7.07
N VAL A 115 -12.45 7.88 6.99
CA VAL A 115 -13.22 7.89 5.74
C VAL A 115 -13.49 9.31 5.28
N ASP A 116 -13.97 10.15 6.21
CA ASP A 116 -14.27 11.56 5.96
C ASP A 116 -12.98 12.31 5.54
N CYS A 117 -11.89 12.04 6.24
CA CYS A 117 -10.58 12.59 5.92
C CYS A 117 -10.12 12.23 4.51
N THR A 118 -10.18 10.94 4.16
CA THR A 118 -9.79 10.47 2.82
C THR A 118 -10.66 11.10 1.73
N SER A 119 -11.98 11.16 1.96
CA SER A 119 -12.91 11.76 1.01
C SER A 119 -12.67 13.25 0.81
N ASN A 120 -12.46 13.99 1.90
CA ASN A 120 -12.15 15.41 1.85
C ASN A 120 -10.82 15.68 1.14
N TYR A 121 -9.79 14.89 1.45
CA TYR A 121 -8.47 14.99 0.83
C TYR A 121 -8.53 14.79 -0.69
N LEU A 122 -9.21 13.73 -1.16
CA LEU A 122 -9.34 13.41 -2.58
C LEU A 122 -10.31 14.36 -3.33
N SER A 123 -11.19 15.04 -2.62
CA SER A 123 -12.11 16.04 -3.21
C SER A 123 -11.46 17.40 -3.37
N ASP A 124 -10.31 17.64 -2.76
CA ASP A 124 -9.57 18.90 -2.92
C ASP A 124 -8.86 18.92 -4.29
N PRO A 125 -9.11 19.93 -5.14
CA PRO A 125 -8.43 20.08 -6.42
C PRO A 125 -6.89 20.10 -6.32
N ALA A 126 -6.33 20.51 -5.19
CA ALA A 126 -4.89 20.50 -4.95
C ALA A 126 -4.29 19.08 -4.96
N HIS A 127 -5.12 18.06 -4.74
CA HIS A 127 -4.71 16.65 -4.69
C HIS A 127 -5.21 15.84 -5.91
N SER A 128 -5.66 16.51 -6.96
CA SER A 128 -6.25 15.88 -8.16
C SER A 128 -5.32 14.91 -8.91
N ASN A 129 -4.02 14.99 -8.68
CA ASN A 129 -3.04 14.07 -9.24
C ASN A 129 -2.84 12.80 -8.41
N VAL A 130 -3.36 12.72 -7.17
CA VAL A 130 -3.23 11.52 -6.34
C VAL A 130 -3.96 10.36 -6.97
N ASN A 131 -3.27 9.25 -7.13
CA ASN A 131 -3.80 8.05 -7.76
C ASN A 131 -3.65 6.77 -6.93
N VAL A 132 -3.04 6.87 -5.72
CA VAL A 132 -2.93 5.77 -4.76
C VAL A 132 -3.21 6.28 -3.37
N ILE A 133 -4.05 5.56 -2.64
CA ILE A 133 -4.27 5.72 -1.19
C ILE A 133 -3.73 4.50 -0.46
N LEU A 134 -2.88 4.75 0.53
CA LEU A 134 -2.44 3.77 1.52
C LEU A 134 -2.90 4.19 2.90
N TRP A 135 -3.40 3.24 3.69
CA TRP A 135 -3.65 3.40 5.11
C TRP A 135 -2.99 2.27 5.91
N SER A 136 -2.10 2.64 6.83
CA SER A 136 -1.49 1.69 7.77
C SER A 136 -2.26 1.67 9.10
N TRP A 137 -2.28 0.51 9.72
CA TRP A 137 -2.79 0.33 11.07
C TRP A 137 -1.74 0.72 12.12
N CYS A 138 -2.18 1.37 13.20
CA CYS A 138 -1.33 1.65 14.36
C CYS A 138 -1.52 0.65 15.51
N GLY A 139 -2.54 -0.10 15.49
CA GLY A 139 -3.10 -1.02 16.46
C GLY A 139 -4.56 -1.21 16.08
N GLN A 140 -5.45 -1.49 16.96
CA GLN A 140 -6.90 -1.53 16.84
C GLN A 140 -7.47 -2.55 15.82
N MET A 141 -6.64 -3.20 15.00
CA MET A 141 -7.14 -4.10 13.96
C MET A 141 -7.71 -5.39 14.56
N ASP A 142 -7.03 -5.94 15.53
CA ASP A 142 -7.41 -7.09 16.37
C ASP A 142 -8.67 -6.79 17.18
N ASP A 143 -8.73 -5.64 17.88
CA ASP A 143 -9.90 -5.14 18.58
C ASP A 143 -11.14 -5.08 17.67
N LYS A 144 -10.98 -4.56 16.44
CA LYS A 144 -12.07 -4.49 15.46
C LYS A 144 -12.49 -5.85 14.96
N TYR A 145 -11.55 -6.79 14.87
CA TYR A 145 -11.86 -8.16 14.50
C TYR A 145 -12.65 -8.86 15.61
N GLU A 146 -12.19 -8.76 16.86
CA GLU A 146 -12.86 -9.32 18.03
C GLU A 146 -14.28 -8.75 18.21
N ALA A 147 -14.42 -7.43 18.05
CA ALA A 147 -15.72 -6.75 18.09
C ALA A 147 -16.62 -7.05 16.88
N GLY A 148 -16.12 -7.72 15.84
CA GLY A 148 -16.85 -7.99 14.60
C GLY A 148 -17.11 -6.75 13.73
N THR A 149 -16.39 -5.67 13.95
CA THR A 149 -16.61 -4.37 13.25
C THR A 149 -15.67 -4.16 12.07
N LEU A 150 -14.63 -4.98 11.88
CA LEU A 150 -13.61 -4.82 10.84
C LEU A 150 -14.21 -4.62 9.44
N THR A 151 -15.26 -5.38 9.10
CA THR A 151 -15.91 -5.24 7.80
C THR A 151 -16.62 -3.90 7.66
N ASN A 152 -17.36 -3.46 8.67
CA ASN A 152 -18.19 -2.27 8.60
C ASN A 152 -17.41 -0.97 8.81
N GLU A 153 -16.25 -1.03 9.46
CA GLU A 153 -15.46 0.15 9.82
C GLU A 153 -14.17 0.30 8.98
N TYR A 154 -13.78 -0.74 8.24
CA TYR A 154 -12.61 -0.68 7.35
C TYR A 154 -12.89 -1.20 5.94
N LEU A 155 -13.27 -2.47 5.77
CA LEU A 155 -13.31 -3.11 4.46
C LEU A 155 -14.39 -2.53 3.54
N ALA A 156 -15.62 -2.41 4.03
CA ALA A 156 -16.73 -1.86 3.26
C ALA A 156 -16.61 -0.35 3.01
N PRO A 157 -16.18 0.49 3.98
CA PRO A 157 -15.89 1.90 3.72
C PRO A 157 -14.78 2.11 2.69
N MET A 158 -13.68 1.36 2.74
CA MET A 158 -12.63 1.43 1.72
C MET A 158 -13.19 1.13 0.32
N ALA A 159 -14.01 0.06 0.19
CA ALA A 159 -14.67 -0.28 -1.05
C ALA A 159 -15.69 0.78 -1.50
N ALA A 160 -16.28 1.54 -0.59
CA ALA A 160 -17.14 2.68 -0.92
C ALA A 160 -16.33 3.85 -1.50
N LEU A 161 -15.19 4.16 -0.89
CA LEU A 161 -14.26 5.18 -1.41
C LEU A 161 -13.73 4.81 -2.80
N GLU A 162 -13.36 3.56 -3.07
CA GLU A 162 -12.95 3.10 -4.41
C GLU A 162 -14.02 3.36 -5.47
N ARG A 163 -15.29 3.08 -5.14
CA ARG A 163 -16.39 3.36 -6.08
C ARG A 163 -16.62 4.85 -6.31
N HIS A 164 -16.34 5.67 -5.30
CA HIS A 164 -16.51 7.12 -5.38
C HIS A 164 -15.36 7.79 -6.14
N PHE A 165 -14.15 7.26 -6.01
CA PHE A 165 -12.93 7.77 -6.65
C PHE A 165 -12.32 6.70 -7.59
N PRO A 166 -12.97 6.38 -8.72
CA PRO A 166 -12.59 5.24 -9.56
C PRO A 166 -11.23 5.38 -10.26
N HIS A 167 -10.62 6.56 -10.22
CA HIS A 167 -9.28 6.82 -10.76
C HIS A 167 -8.17 6.62 -9.72
N VAL A 168 -8.53 6.32 -8.46
CA VAL A 168 -7.59 6.12 -7.35
C VAL A 168 -7.56 4.64 -6.99
N ALA A 169 -6.37 4.09 -6.87
CA ALA A 169 -6.17 2.75 -6.33
C ALA A 169 -6.10 2.82 -4.80
N PHE A 170 -6.88 1.97 -4.14
CA PHE A 170 -6.86 1.86 -2.69
C PHE A 170 -6.14 0.57 -2.29
N VAL A 171 -5.12 0.71 -1.46
CA VAL A 171 -4.30 -0.40 -0.99
C VAL A 171 -4.75 -0.79 0.42
N TYR A 172 -5.28 -2.00 0.55
CA TYR A 172 -5.67 -2.57 1.84
C TYR A 172 -4.43 -3.12 2.52
N MET A 173 -4.13 -2.67 3.71
CA MET A 173 -2.99 -3.14 4.48
C MET A 173 -3.42 -4.09 5.60
N THR A 174 -2.61 -5.11 5.83
CA THR A 174 -2.69 -5.92 7.05
C THR A 174 -2.04 -5.17 8.20
N GLY A 175 -2.34 -5.55 9.45
CA GLY A 175 -1.71 -4.97 10.62
C GLY A 175 -0.24 -5.38 10.77
N HIS A 176 0.47 -4.65 11.60
CA HIS A 176 1.82 -5.02 12.03
C HIS A 176 1.80 -6.24 12.95
N VAL A 177 2.96 -6.82 13.23
CA VAL A 177 3.06 -7.92 14.20
C VAL A 177 2.79 -7.37 15.60
N ASP A 178 1.86 -8.00 16.29
CA ASP A 178 1.58 -7.76 17.70
C ASP A 178 1.88 -9.00 18.51
N ILE A 179 2.41 -8.83 19.74
CA ILE A 179 2.78 -9.95 20.62
C ILE A 179 1.71 -10.25 21.68
N GLU A 180 0.76 -9.32 21.90
CA GLU A 180 -0.25 -9.47 22.96
C GLU A 180 -1.47 -10.22 22.44
N ASP A 181 -1.98 -9.87 21.23
CA ASP A 181 -3.20 -10.44 20.64
C ASP A 181 -2.94 -11.10 19.27
N ASP A 182 -1.87 -11.88 19.17
CA ASP A 182 -1.37 -12.50 17.94
C ASP A 182 -2.42 -13.35 17.20
N ALA A 183 -3.34 -14.02 17.92
CA ALA A 183 -4.36 -14.86 17.31
C ALA A 183 -5.39 -14.02 16.54
N ASP A 184 -5.91 -12.94 17.15
CA ASP A 184 -6.92 -12.08 16.55
C ASP A 184 -6.31 -11.19 15.47
N ASN A 185 -5.09 -10.71 15.67
CA ASN A 185 -4.31 -10.03 14.64
C ASN A 185 -4.13 -10.92 13.38
N LYS A 186 -3.73 -12.18 13.56
CA LYS A 186 -3.62 -13.14 12.44
C LYS A 186 -4.95 -13.40 11.76
N ALA A 187 -6.03 -13.52 12.52
CA ALA A 187 -7.36 -13.73 11.99
C ALA A 187 -7.87 -12.50 11.22
N ALA A 188 -7.65 -11.30 11.75
CA ALA A 188 -7.93 -10.04 11.07
C ALA A 188 -7.15 -9.91 9.76
N CYS A 189 -5.85 -10.18 9.77
CA CYS A 189 -5.02 -10.22 8.56
C CYS A 189 -5.56 -11.23 7.53
N ALA A 190 -6.00 -12.41 7.97
CA ALA A 190 -6.58 -13.42 7.08
C ALA A 190 -7.91 -12.94 6.48
N ALA A 191 -8.74 -12.25 7.27
CA ALA A 191 -10.01 -11.69 6.81
C ALA A 191 -9.79 -10.60 5.74
N ILE A 192 -8.82 -9.71 5.95
CA ILE A 192 -8.46 -8.67 4.96
C ILE A 192 -7.98 -9.33 3.65
N ARG A 193 -7.10 -10.34 3.72
CA ARG A 193 -6.62 -11.06 2.54
C ARG A 193 -7.75 -11.76 1.78
N ALA A 194 -8.67 -12.41 2.51
CA ALA A 194 -9.83 -13.05 1.91
C ALA A 194 -10.75 -12.03 1.23
N TRP A 195 -10.99 -10.88 1.86
CA TRP A 195 -11.76 -9.79 1.26
C TRP A 195 -11.14 -9.31 -0.05
N CYS A 196 -9.84 -9.02 -0.05
CA CYS A 196 -9.14 -8.55 -1.26
C CYS A 196 -9.19 -9.59 -2.37
N ALA A 197 -8.97 -10.88 -2.05
CA ALA A 197 -8.99 -11.95 -3.04
C ALA A 197 -10.36 -12.15 -3.68
N THR A 198 -11.45 -11.91 -2.94
CA THR A 198 -12.83 -12.12 -3.43
C THR A 198 -13.45 -10.88 -4.07
N ASN A 199 -12.86 -9.71 -3.88
CA ASN A 199 -13.39 -8.43 -4.37
C ASN A 199 -12.47 -7.71 -5.36
N ASP A 200 -11.50 -8.41 -5.93
CA ASP A 200 -10.53 -7.86 -6.90
C ASP A 200 -9.81 -6.60 -6.39
N ARG A 201 -9.36 -6.63 -5.13
CA ARG A 201 -8.74 -5.50 -4.44
C ARG A 201 -7.22 -5.60 -4.42
N ILE A 202 -6.56 -4.47 -4.19
CA ILE A 202 -5.12 -4.42 -3.97
C ILE A 202 -4.84 -4.62 -2.49
N LEU A 203 -3.96 -5.57 -2.15
CA LEU A 203 -3.48 -5.84 -0.80
C LEU A 203 -1.97 -5.71 -0.77
N TYR A 204 -1.50 -5.04 0.25
CA TYR A 204 -0.09 -4.99 0.64
C TYR A 204 0.14 -5.72 1.96
#